data_106814c0ed4c13809f0caab7b38b3651
#
_entry.id   106814c0ed4c13809f0caab7b38b3651
#
_cell.length_a   1.000
_cell.length_b   1.000
_cell.length_c   1.000
_cell.angle_alpha   90.00
_cell.angle_beta   90.00
_cell.angle_gamma   90.00
#
_symmetry.space_group_name_H-M   'P 1'
#
loop_
_entity.id
_entity.type
_entity.pdbx_description
1 polymer ?
#
loop_
_entity_poly.entity_id
_entity_poly.type
_entity_poly.pdbx_seq_one_letter_code
_entity_poly.pdbx_strand_id
1 'polypeptide(L)'
;MKFLITGGAGYIGSTICSALEDAGHTPVILDSLITGRVEFTRNRIFYHGDIADTALVERLFSEHPDIYATVHCAALIVVPESVSSPYEYYQDNVSKSVEFFYTLQRLGYKRVVFSSSAALYDVVPDFMVTEEAPIKPISPYARTKFMMEMVLKDFCSAYGMKGIALRYFNPIGADPQMRSGIHVPVPTHVLGKLVDTAQGRQAVFEITGNEWPTRDGTGIRDYIHVWDLAQAHVKAMVDFGQVFERAGSPADGYLVINLGTGSGVTVLELVQAFEKVYGQEINKRFAPPRPGDVAGSFASADRAREWLHWKAELPIELGIADALKW
;
A
#
# COMPACT_ATOMS: atom_id res chain seq x y z
N MET A 1 -2.10 19.26 12.22
CA MET A 1 -2.97 18.16 12.75
C MET A 1 -2.11 16.98 13.14
N LYS A 2 -2.60 16.11 14.04
CA LYS A 2 -1.97 14.80 14.33
C LYS A 2 -2.72 13.67 13.65
N PHE A 3 -1.97 12.66 13.22
CA PHE A 3 -2.51 11.46 12.57
C PHE A 3 -1.85 10.21 13.15
N LEU A 4 -2.64 9.18 13.45
CA LEU A 4 -2.11 7.88 13.83
C LEU A 4 -1.78 7.06 12.56
N ILE A 5 -0.57 6.52 12.51
CA ILE A 5 -0.11 5.64 11.41
C ILE A 5 0.25 4.29 12.03
N THR A 6 -0.60 3.29 11.88
CA THR A 6 -0.24 1.91 12.24
C THR A 6 0.60 1.31 11.14
N GLY A 7 1.62 0.54 11.49
CA GLY A 7 2.62 0.09 10.51
C GLY A 7 3.54 1.22 10.02
N GLY A 8 3.67 2.30 10.82
CA GLY A 8 4.42 3.50 10.46
C GLY A 8 5.94 3.31 10.42
N ALA A 9 6.46 2.19 10.88
CA ALA A 9 7.87 1.80 10.73
C ALA A 9 8.14 0.93 9.48
N GLY A 10 7.10 0.60 8.69
CA GLY A 10 7.22 -0.10 7.42
C GLY A 10 7.52 0.83 6.25
N TYR A 11 7.75 0.27 5.06
CA TYR A 11 8.09 1.01 3.83
C TYR A 11 7.07 2.11 3.49
N ILE A 12 5.79 1.76 3.33
CA ILE A 12 4.74 2.71 2.96
C ILE A 12 4.42 3.63 4.13
N GLY A 13 4.23 3.08 5.35
CA GLY A 13 3.85 3.86 6.52
C GLY A 13 4.87 4.92 6.89
N SER A 14 6.17 4.62 6.82
CA SER A 14 7.24 5.60 7.09
C SER A 14 7.32 6.71 6.04
N THR A 15 7.04 6.37 4.77
CA THR A 15 6.96 7.39 3.69
C THR A 15 5.74 8.30 3.88
N ILE A 16 4.59 7.76 4.34
CA ILE A 16 3.43 8.57 4.73
C ILE A 16 3.78 9.50 5.90
N CYS A 17 4.51 9.00 6.90
CA CYS A 17 4.98 9.85 8.02
C CYS A 17 5.85 11.00 7.51
N SER A 18 6.80 10.73 6.61
CA SER A 18 7.65 11.75 5.99
C SER A 18 6.83 12.80 5.22
N ALA A 19 5.84 12.34 4.43
CA ALA A 19 4.99 13.23 3.66
C ALA A 19 4.08 14.10 4.55
N LEU A 20 3.62 13.58 5.68
CA LEU A 20 2.88 14.34 6.69
C LEU A 20 3.74 15.43 7.32
N GLU A 21 4.99 15.10 7.69
CA GLU A 21 5.94 16.05 8.28
C GLU A 21 6.26 17.18 7.29
N ASP A 22 6.52 16.85 6.02
CA ASP A 22 6.77 17.83 4.96
C ASP A 22 5.54 18.75 4.72
N ALA A 23 4.33 18.25 4.97
CA ALA A 23 3.08 19.02 4.93
C ALA A 23 2.77 19.79 6.25
N GLY A 24 3.67 19.78 7.23
CA GLY A 24 3.49 20.48 8.51
C GLY A 24 2.54 19.78 9.49
N HIS A 25 2.39 18.46 9.38
CA HIS A 25 1.57 17.63 10.25
C HIS A 25 2.42 16.71 11.11
N THR A 26 1.84 16.15 12.17
CA THR A 26 2.54 15.30 13.12
C THR A 26 2.05 13.85 13.01
N PRO A 27 2.88 12.91 12.53
CA PRO A 27 2.57 11.50 12.62
C PRO A 27 2.78 10.98 14.05
N VAL A 28 1.88 10.11 14.50
CA VAL A 28 2.04 9.26 15.69
C VAL A 28 2.09 7.83 15.18
N ILE A 29 3.18 7.13 15.46
CA ILE A 29 3.42 5.79 14.93
C ILE A 29 3.03 4.74 15.98
N LEU A 30 2.28 3.72 15.57
CA LEU A 30 2.10 2.46 16.30
C LEU A 30 2.62 1.32 15.41
N ASP A 31 3.64 0.61 15.85
CA ASP A 31 4.27 -0.47 15.08
C ASP A 31 4.86 -1.54 16.02
N SER A 32 4.67 -2.81 15.66
CA SER A 32 5.21 -3.94 16.40
C SER A 32 6.67 -4.27 16.06
N LEU A 33 7.20 -3.66 15.01
CA LEU A 33 8.53 -3.91 14.44
C LEU A 33 8.76 -5.36 13.95
N ILE A 34 7.70 -6.14 13.72
CA ILE A 34 7.84 -7.50 13.14
C ILE A 34 8.50 -7.42 11.77
N THR A 35 8.08 -6.45 10.94
CA THR A 35 8.67 -6.17 9.62
C THR A 35 9.18 -4.75 9.50
N GLY A 36 8.79 -3.86 10.41
CA GLY A 36 9.18 -2.46 10.44
C GLY A 36 10.62 -2.26 10.93
N ARG A 37 11.19 -1.09 10.64
CA ARG A 37 12.51 -0.66 11.10
C ARG A 37 12.42 0.45 12.13
N VAL A 38 13.06 0.26 13.27
CA VAL A 38 13.10 1.29 14.31
C VAL A 38 13.78 2.58 13.83
N GLU A 39 14.69 2.50 12.86
CA GLU A 39 15.34 3.66 12.27
C GLU A 39 14.34 4.62 11.61
N PHE A 40 13.23 4.11 11.09
CA PHE A 40 12.18 4.92 10.47
C PHE A 40 11.30 5.67 11.49
N THR A 41 11.46 5.39 12.78
CA THR A 41 10.73 6.08 13.85
C THR A 41 11.54 7.20 14.51
N ARG A 42 12.80 7.42 14.11
CA ARG A 42 13.67 8.44 14.72
C ARG A 42 13.07 9.83 14.63
N ASN A 43 13.12 10.55 15.74
CA ASN A 43 12.57 11.90 15.90
C ASN A 43 11.03 12.00 15.70
N ARG A 44 10.31 10.87 15.78
CA ARG A 44 8.86 10.78 15.66
C ARG A 44 8.25 10.27 16.96
N ILE A 45 6.98 10.61 17.18
CA ILE A 45 6.20 10.03 18.28
C ILE A 45 5.96 8.55 17.94
N PHE A 46 6.49 7.66 18.77
CA PHE A 46 6.49 6.23 18.48
C PHE A 46 6.04 5.39 19.68
N TYR A 47 5.09 4.53 19.43
CA TYR A 47 4.61 3.50 20.34
C TYR A 47 4.99 2.13 19.77
N HIS A 48 5.86 1.42 20.50
CA HIS A 48 6.21 0.05 20.15
C HIS A 48 5.16 -0.91 20.72
N GLY A 49 4.45 -1.62 19.87
CA GLY A 49 3.47 -2.62 20.27
C GLY A 49 2.51 -3.06 19.16
N ASP A 50 1.64 -3.98 19.52
CA ASP A 50 0.66 -4.57 18.62
C ASP A 50 -0.62 -3.71 18.56
N ILE A 51 -1.26 -3.64 17.40
CA ILE A 51 -2.54 -2.93 17.22
C ILE A 51 -3.68 -3.53 18.04
N ALA A 52 -3.60 -4.82 18.40
CA ALA A 52 -4.57 -5.49 19.24
C ALA A 52 -4.33 -5.29 20.75
N ASP A 53 -3.24 -4.65 21.16
CA ASP A 53 -3.03 -4.23 22.54
C ASP A 53 -3.93 -3.03 22.87
N THR A 54 -5.14 -3.35 23.28
CA THR A 54 -6.18 -2.34 23.61
C THR A 54 -5.70 -1.34 24.64
N ALA A 55 -4.94 -1.78 25.68
CA ALA A 55 -4.45 -0.88 26.72
C ALA A 55 -3.41 0.11 26.16
N LEU A 56 -2.55 -0.35 25.26
CA LEU A 56 -1.58 0.52 24.56
C LEU A 56 -2.30 1.53 23.66
N VAL A 57 -3.31 1.10 22.91
CA VAL A 57 -4.12 1.98 22.03
C VAL A 57 -4.87 3.02 22.86
N GLU A 58 -5.51 2.63 23.97
CA GLU A 58 -6.19 3.55 24.89
C GLU A 58 -5.23 4.59 25.47
N ARG A 59 -4.04 4.16 25.91
CA ARG A 59 -2.99 5.07 26.39
C ARG A 59 -2.56 6.06 25.31
N LEU A 60 -2.30 5.58 24.10
CA LEU A 60 -1.89 6.42 22.96
C LEU A 60 -2.91 7.53 22.71
N PHE A 61 -4.20 7.22 22.66
CA PHE A 61 -5.23 8.23 22.44
C PHE A 61 -5.48 9.12 23.66
N SER A 62 -5.22 8.64 24.87
CA SER A 62 -5.23 9.46 26.07
C SER A 62 -4.10 10.50 26.08
N GLU A 63 -2.90 10.12 25.62
CA GLU A 63 -1.75 11.01 25.51
C GLU A 63 -1.85 11.96 24.29
N HIS A 64 -2.61 11.56 23.25
CA HIS A 64 -2.82 12.32 22.01
C HIS A 64 -4.30 12.45 21.63
N PRO A 65 -5.12 13.13 22.46
CA PRO A 65 -6.57 13.25 22.21
C PRO A 65 -6.90 14.09 20.96
N ASP A 66 -5.93 14.80 20.40
CA ASP A 66 -6.03 15.64 19.21
C ASP A 66 -5.72 14.88 17.88
N ILE A 67 -5.59 13.55 17.92
CA ILE A 67 -5.49 12.74 16.69
C ILE A 67 -6.78 12.91 15.88
N TYR A 68 -6.61 13.36 14.64
CA TYR A 68 -7.72 13.69 13.75
C TYR A 68 -8.25 12.48 12.97
N ALA A 69 -7.34 11.64 12.46
CA ALA A 69 -7.67 10.43 11.70
C ALA A 69 -6.56 9.39 11.84
N THR A 70 -6.90 8.14 11.52
CA THR A 70 -5.98 7.00 11.55
C THR A 70 -5.75 6.46 10.15
N VAL A 71 -4.49 6.23 9.77
CA VAL A 71 -4.12 5.37 8.62
C VAL A 71 -3.77 4.00 9.15
N HIS A 72 -4.44 2.99 8.63
CA HIS A 72 -4.17 1.61 8.99
C HIS A 72 -3.37 0.90 7.87
N CYS A 73 -2.03 0.88 8.04
CA CYS A 73 -1.09 0.18 7.14
C CYS A 73 -0.59 -1.14 7.73
N ALA A 74 -0.69 -1.35 9.04
CA ALA A 74 -0.17 -2.55 9.72
C ALA A 74 -0.79 -3.82 9.13
N ALA A 75 0.02 -4.65 8.48
CA ALA A 75 -0.38 -5.91 7.88
C ALA A 75 0.83 -6.73 7.43
N LEU A 76 0.70 -8.05 7.38
CA LEU A 76 1.57 -8.92 6.61
C LEU A 76 1.19 -8.83 5.12
N ILE A 77 2.18 -8.71 4.22
CA ILE A 77 1.94 -8.30 2.81
C ILE A 77 2.51 -9.25 1.75
N VAL A 78 3.25 -10.28 2.13
CA VAL A 78 3.96 -11.15 1.19
C VAL A 78 3.02 -12.24 0.66
N VAL A 79 2.57 -12.09 -0.60
CA VAL A 79 1.55 -12.97 -1.21
C VAL A 79 1.94 -14.46 -1.17
N PRO A 80 3.16 -14.90 -1.60
CA PRO A 80 3.55 -16.29 -1.50
C PRO A 80 3.57 -16.84 -0.07
N GLU A 81 4.02 -16.05 0.89
CA GLU A 81 4.03 -16.43 2.31
C GLU A 81 2.61 -16.62 2.83
N SER A 82 1.65 -15.79 2.40
CA SER A 82 0.24 -15.96 2.79
C SER A 82 -0.34 -17.32 2.40
N VAL A 83 0.18 -17.93 1.34
CA VAL A 83 -0.26 -19.26 0.89
C VAL A 83 0.33 -20.37 1.77
N SER A 84 1.56 -20.24 2.22
CA SER A 84 2.23 -21.21 3.09
C SER A 84 1.87 -21.03 4.57
N SER A 85 1.53 -19.83 5.00
CA SER A 85 1.26 -19.46 6.40
C SER A 85 -0.06 -18.67 6.53
N PRO A 86 -1.21 -19.22 6.08
CA PRO A 86 -2.48 -18.48 6.05
C PRO A 86 -3.00 -18.11 7.43
N TYR A 87 -2.70 -18.90 8.47
CA TYR A 87 -3.13 -18.62 9.83
C TYR A 87 -2.61 -17.26 10.33
N GLU A 88 -1.32 -17.00 10.17
CA GLU A 88 -0.66 -15.76 10.57
C GLU A 88 -1.29 -14.56 9.84
N TYR A 89 -1.60 -14.71 8.55
CA TYR A 89 -2.24 -13.65 7.76
C TYR A 89 -3.66 -13.35 8.22
N TYR A 90 -4.48 -14.36 8.52
CA TYR A 90 -5.82 -14.12 9.06
C TYR A 90 -5.77 -13.56 10.48
N GLN A 91 -4.84 -14.04 11.31
CA GLN A 91 -4.67 -13.54 12.67
C GLN A 91 -4.23 -12.08 12.67
N ASP A 92 -3.16 -11.73 11.96
CA ASP A 92 -2.58 -10.40 12.01
C ASP A 92 -3.39 -9.39 11.19
N ASN A 93 -3.81 -9.75 9.97
CA ASN A 93 -4.48 -8.80 9.10
C ASN A 93 -5.98 -8.67 9.38
N VAL A 94 -6.65 -9.69 9.93
CA VAL A 94 -8.11 -9.66 10.17
C VAL A 94 -8.40 -9.56 11.66
N SER A 95 -8.07 -10.58 12.46
CA SER A 95 -8.49 -10.63 13.87
C SER A 95 -8.01 -9.41 14.65
N LYS A 96 -6.73 -9.07 14.55
CA LYS A 96 -6.15 -7.90 15.23
C LYS A 96 -6.71 -6.58 14.70
N SER A 97 -6.95 -6.47 13.41
CA SER A 97 -7.50 -5.24 12.81
C SER A 97 -8.97 -5.02 13.19
N VAL A 98 -9.75 -6.08 13.33
CA VAL A 98 -11.14 -6.00 13.88
C VAL A 98 -11.12 -5.43 15.29
N GLU A 99 -10.28 -5.97 16.16
CA GLU A 99 -10.11 -5.48 17.55
C GLU A 99 -9.66 -4.01 17.57
N PHE A 100 -8.72 -3.65 16.71
CA PHE A 100 -8.25 -2.27 16.57
C PHE A 100 -9.37 -1.32 16.14
N PHE A 101 -10.14 -1.65 15.09
CA PHE A 101 -11.26 -0.80 14.65
C PHE A 101 -12.35 -0.70 15.71
N TYR A 102 -12.62 -1.78 16.43
CA TYR A 102 -13.57 -1.76 17.56
C TYR A 102 -13.08 -0.82 18.68
N THR A 103 -11.80 -0.86 19.00
CA THR A 103 -11.19 0.04 19.99
C THR A 103 -11.27 1.49 19.55
N LEU A 104 -10.95 1.81 18.28
CA LEU A 104 -11.12 3.17 17.74
C LEU A 104 -12.55 3.68 17.87
N GLN A 105 -13.52 2.84 17.49
CA GLN A 105 -14.95 3.16 17.60
C GLN A 105 -15.36 3.47 19.03
N ARG A 106 -14.96 2.61 19.98
CA ARG A 106 -15.28 2.72 21.40
C ARG A 106 -14.68 4.00 22.02
N LEU A 107 -13.50 4.42 21.56
CA LEU A 107 -12.83 5.65 21.98
C LEU A 107 -13.36 6.90 21.26
N GLY A 108 -14.21 6.75 20.25
CA GLY A 108 -14.77 7.87 19.50
C GLY A 108 -13.94 8.37 18.31
N TYR A 109 -12.84 7.69 17.97
CA TYR A 109 -11.97 8.02 16.83
C TYR A 109 -12.46 7.34 15.56
N LYS A 110 -13.36 8.00 14.84
CA LYS A 110 -14.19 7.40 13.80
C LYS A 110 -13.70 7.60 12.36
N ARG A 111 -12.53 8.21 12.13
CA ARG A 111 -12.00 8.47 10.79
C ARG A 111 -10.85 7.53 10.48
N VAL A 112 -11.05 6.63 9.51
CA VAL A 112 -10.08 5.61 9.14
C VAL A 112 -9.78 5.67 7.65
N VAL A 113 -8.51 5.76 7.29
CA VAL A 113 -7.98 5.50 5.95
C VAL A 113 -7.34 4.12 6.00
N PHE A 114 -7.87 3.18 5.23
CA PHE A 114 -7.40 1.81 5.20
C PHE A 114 -6.52 1.56 3.97
N SER A 115 -5.32 1.09 4.20
CA SER A 115 -4.39 0.64 3.17
C SER A 115 -4.83 -0.72 2.63
N SER A 116 -5.68 -0.69 1.58
CA SER A 116 -6.17 -1.87 0.86
C SER A 116 -5.21 -2.26 -0.27
N SER A 117 -5.65 -3.02 -1.25
CA SER A 117 -4.80 -3.56 -2.29
C SER A 117 -5.56 -3.79 -3.60
N ALA A 118 -4.87 -3.60 -4.73
CA ALA A 118 -5.37 -4.03 -6.04
C ALA A 118 -5.40 -5.55 -6.25
N ALA A 119 -4.75 -6.33 -5.36
CA ALA A 119 -4.80 -7.79 -5.40
C ALA A 119 -6.21 -8.38 -5.18
N LEU A 120 -7.19 -7.54 -4.87
CA LEU A 120 -8.60 -7.91 -4.72
C LEU A 120 -9.29 -8.17 -6.06
N TYR A 121 -8.85 -7.49 -7.13
CA TYR A 121 -9.55 -7.51 -8.40
C TYR A 121 -9.37 -8.80 -9.18
N ASP A 122 -10.42 -9.19 -9.90
CA ASP A 122 -10.30 -10.17 -10.97
C ASP A 122 -9.62 -9.53 -12.20
N VAL A 123 -9.14 -10.37 -13.10
CA VAL A 123 -8.58 -9.91 -14.38
C VAL A 123 -9.72 -9.46 -15.29
N VAL A 124 -9.59 -8.27 -15.88
CA VAL A 124 -10.51 -7.73 -16.87
C VAL A 124 -9.87 -7.70 -18.26
N PRO A 125 -10.65 -7.71 -19.36
CA PRO A 125 -10.10 -7.89 -20.72
C PRO A 125 -9.06 -6.84 -21.14
N ASP A 126 -9.24 -5.57 -20.73
CA ASP A 126 -8.36 -4.44 -21.04
C ASP A 126 -7.32 -4.15 -19.94
N PHE A 127 -7.28 -4.97 -18.89
CA PHE A 127 -6.45 -4.84 -17.70
C PHE A 127 -6.67 -3.58 -16.88
N MET A 128 -7.47 -2.61 -17.29
CA MET A 128 -7.77 -1.41 -16.52
C MET A 128 -8.95 -1.65 -15.59
N VAL A 129 -8.76 -1.54 -14.29
CA VAL A 129 -9.79 -1.76 -13.28
C VAL A 129 -10.26 -0.46 -12.65
N THR A 130 -11.59 -0.29 -12.62
CA THR A 130 -12.27 0.71 -11.79
C THR A 130 -12.58 0.13 -10.41
N GLU A 131 -13.07 0.94 -9.50
CA GLU A 131 -13.48 0.47 -8.16
C GLU A 131 -14.71 -0.44 -8.18
N GLU A 132 -15.47 -0.45 -9.28
CA GLU A 132 -16.60 -1.35 -9.56
C GLU A 132 -16.20 -2.66 -10.23
N ALA A 133 -14.92 -2.81 -10.61
CA ALA A 133 -14.46 -4.04 -11.25
C ALA A 133 -14.68 -5.27 -10.36
N PRO A 134 -14.89 -6.44 -10.95
CA PRO A 134 -15.15 -7.66 -10.20
C PRO A 134 -14.04 -7.96 -9.17
N ILE A 135 -14.46 -8.36 -7.96
CA ILE A 135 -13.59 -8.75 -6.88
C ILE A 135 -13.46 -10.28 -6.84
N LYS A 136 -12.21 -10.78 -6.92
CA LYS A 136 -11.90 -12.21 -6.86
C LYS A 136 -10.54 -12.43 -6.20
N PRO A 137 -10.47 -12.31 -4.88
CA PRO A 137 -9.21 -12.46 -4.15
C PRO A 137 -8.73 -13.92 -4.17
N ILE A 138 -7.65 -14.19 -4.89
CA ILE A 138 -7.15 -15.55 -5.13
C ILE A 138 -6.14 -16.02 -4.08
N SER A 139 -5.56 -15.13 -3.28
CA SER A 139 -4.61 -15.46 -2.23
C SER A 139 -5.17 -15.16 -0.83
N PRO A 140 -4.67 -15.81 0.24
CA PRO A 140 -5.04 -15.45 1.61
C PRO A 140 -4.78 -13.98 1.91
N TYR A 141 -3.65 -13.41 1.51
CA TYR A 141 -3.40 -11.96 1.63
C TYR A 141 -4.52 -11.12 1.01
N ALA A 142 -4.87 -11.39 -0.26
CA ALA A 142 -5.94 -10.65 -0.91
C ALA A 142 -7.28 -10.81 -0.18
N ARG A 143 -7.60 -12.02 0.28
CA ARG A 143 -8.82 -12.27 1.07
C ARG A 143 -8.83 -11.48 2.37
N THR A 144 -7.69 -11.38 3.09
CA THR A 144 -7.63 -10.60 4.34
C THR A 144 -7.88 -9.12 4.07
N LYS A 145 -7.34 -8.56 2.98
CA LYS A 145 -7.60 -7.16 2.61
C LYS A 145 -9.09 -6.94 2.28
N PHE A 146 -9.70 -7.85 1.52
CA PHE A 146 -11.13 -7.76 1.20
C PHE A 146 -12.02 -7.91 2.44
N MET A 147 -11.72 -8.87 3.34
CA MET A 147 -12.42 -9.00 4.62
C MET A 147 -12.38 -7.72 5.43
N MET A 148 -11.23 -7.04 5.48
CA MET A 148 -11.11 -5.79 6.23
C MET A 148 -11.84 -4.62 5.58
N GLU A 149 -11.97 -4.59 4.26
CA GLU A 149 -12.86 -3.63 3.60
C GLU A 149 -14.33 -3.86 4.01
N MET A 150 -14.79 -5.12 4.02
CA MET A 150 -16.14 -5.46 4.46
C MET A 150 -16.36 -5.07 5.94
N VAL A 151 -15.43 -5.44 6.81
CA VAL A 151 -15.51 -5.09 8.26
C VAL A 151 -15.56 -3.57 8.44
N LEU A 152 -14.69 -2.81 7.78
CA LEU A 152 -14.70 -1.36 7.89
C LEU A 152 -16.02 -0.76 7.41
N LYS A 153 -16.56 -1.25 6.29
CA LYS A 153 -17.87 -0.82 5.77
C LYS A 153 -19.00 -1.10 6.75
N ASP A 154 -19.02 -2.31 7.36
CA ASP A 154 -20.01 -2.66 8.36
C ASP A 154 -19.88 -1.77 9.61
N PHE A 155 -18.66 -1.45 10.04
CA PHE A 155 -18.42 -0.54 11.17
C PHE A 155 -18.83 0.90 10.85
N CYS A 156 -18.67 1.33 9.61
CA CYS A 156 -19.17 2.64 9.16
C CYS A 156 -20.70 2.67 9.27
N SER A 157 -21.38 1.67 8.76
CA SER A 157 -22.85 1.58 8.77
C SER A 157 -23.42 1.43 10.18
N ALA A 158 -22.82 0.56 11.02
CA ALA A 158 -23.36 0.22 12.33
C ALA A 158 -23.02 1.23 13.42
N TYR A 159 -21.79 1.79 13.38
CA TYR A 159 -21.27 2.61 14.48
C TYR A 159 -21.01 4.07 14.08
N GLY A 160 -21.37 4.45 12.85
CA GLY A 160 -21.17 5.80 12.35
C GLY A 160 -19.68 6.18 12.22
N MET A 161 -18.82 5.22 11.94
CA MET A 161 -17.46 5.47 11.50
C MET A 161 -17.48 6.03 10.07
N LYS A 162 -16.38 6.60 9.64
CA LYS A 162 -16.14 6.98 8.25
C LYS A 162 -14.85 6.32 7.77
N GLY A 163 -14.93 5.58 6.68
CA GLY A 163 -13.84 4.78 6.15
C GLY A 163 -13.51 5.12 4.69
N ILE A 164 -12.21 5.27 4.38
CA ILE A 164 -11.71 5.38 3.02
C ILE A 164 -10.74 4.22 2.79
N ALA A 165 -11.11 3.26 1.94
CA ALA A 165 -10.20 2.21 1.50
C ALA A 165 -9.44 2.69 0.25
N LEU A 166 -8.12 2.71 0.35
CA LEU A 166 -7.23 3.06 -0.74
C LEU A 166 -6.66 1.76 -1.34
N ARG A 167 -7.13 1.39 -2.54
CA ARG A 167 -6.64 0.22 -3.28
C ARG A 167 -5.48 0.65 -4.17
N TYR A 168 -4.26 0.34 -3.77
CA TYR A 168 -3.09 0.68 -4.55
C TYR A 168 -2.41 -0.55 -5.15
N PHE A 169 -1.60 -0.30 -6.17
CA PHE A 169 -0.97 -1.32 -6.99
C PHE A 169 0.47 -1.58 -6.52
N ASN A 170 1.47 -1.38 -7.35
CA ASN A 170 2.84 -1.78 -7.05
C ASN A 170 3.70 -0.55 -6.68
N PRO A 171 3.85 -0.20 -5.39
CA PRO A 171 4.70 0.92 -5.01
C PRO A 171 6.18 0.60 -5.30
N ILE A 172 6.88 1.58 -5.87
CA ILE A 172 8.31 1.53 -6.20
C ILE A 172 9.02 2.78 -5.67
N GLY A 173 10.35 2.73 -5.63
CA GLY A 173 11.17 3.87 -5.23
C GLY A 173 11.41 3.98 -3.73
N ALA A 174 11.79 5.16 -3.31
CA ALA A 174 12.05 5.51 -1.92
C ALA A 174 11.57 6.94 -1.62
N ASP A 175 11.60 7.36 -0.37
CA ASP A 175 11.43 8.77 0.00
C ASP A 175 12.46 9.63 -0.76
N PRO A 176 12.06 10.69 -1.45
CA PRO A 176 12.98 11.53 -2.23
C PRO A 176 14.16 12.09 -1.42
N GLN A 177 13.99 12.26 -0.10
CA GLN A 177 15.05 12.67 0.82
C GLN A 177 15.80 11.46 1.44
N MET A 178 15.53 10.22 0.98
CA MET A 178 16.16 8.99 1.47
C MET A 178 16.00 8.76 2.99
N ARG A 179 14.85 9.17 3.56
CA ARG A 179 14.52 8.90 4.96
C ARG A 179 13.97 7.49 5.18
N SER A 180 13.37 6.90 4.13
CA SER A 180 12.83 5.54 4.12
C SER A 180 12.74 4.98 2.70
N GLY A 181 12.75 3.66 2.61
CA GLY A 181 12.65 2.92 1.35
C GLY A 181 12.44 1.43 1.62
N ILE A 182 12.52 0.61 0.58
CA ILE A 182 12.40 -0.84 0.71
C ILE A 182 13.57 -1.36 1.55
N HIS A 183 13.26 -2.13 2.58
CA HIS A 183 14.25 -2.57 3.58
C HIS A 183 14.23 -4.07 3.85
N VAL A 184 13.44 -4.85 3.10
CA VAL A 184 13.39 -6.30 3.27
C VAL A 184 14.70 -6.93 2.77
N PRO A 185 15.33 -7.82 3.56
CA PRO A 185 16.62 -8.42 3.20
C PRO A 185 16.57 -9.24 1.91
N VAL A 186 15.43 -9.88 1.63
CA VAL A 186 15.20 -10.67 0.41
C VAL A 186 13.96 -10.13 -0.28
N PRO A 187 14.10 -9.27 -1.29
CA PRO A 187 12.96 -8.70 -1.98
C PRO A 187 12.17 -9.74 -2.77
N THR A 188 10.86 -9.71 -2.61
CA THR A 188 9.93 -10.57 -3.35
C THR A 188 9.30 -9.86 -4.55
N HIS A 189 9.32 -8.52 -4.55
CA HIS A 189 8.76 -7.72 -5.64
C HIS A 189 9.78 -7.47 -6.76
N VAL A 190 9.28 -7.20 -7.96
CA VAL A 190 10.05 -7.15 -9.19
C VAL A 190 11.22 -6.14 -9.15
N LEU A 191 10.99 -4.90 -8.71
CA LEU A 191 12.03 -3.86 -8.69
C LEU A 191 13.16 -4.21 -7.73
N GLY A 192 12.86 -4.74 -6.54
CA GLY A 192 13.89 -5.17 -5.60
C GLY A 192 14.76 -6.31 -6.15
N LYS A 193 14.16 -7.25 -6.89
CA LYS A 193 14.92 -8.32 -7.58
C LYS A 193 15.80 -7.79 -8.70
N LEU A 194 15.34 -6.75 -9.43
CA LEU A 194 16.15 -6.07 -10.44
C LEU A 194 17.35 -5.37 -9.80
N VAL A 195 17.15 -4.67 -8.69
CA VAL A 195 18.23 -4.05 -7.91
C VAL A 195 19.22 -5.11 -7.40
N ASP A 196 18.75 -6.24 -6.86
CA ASP A 196 19.60 -7.32 -6.39
C ASP A 196 20.42 -7.94 -7.53
N THR A 197 19.83 -8.05 -8.71
CA THR A 197 20.57 -8.56 -9.90
C THR A 197 21.62 -7.54 -10.35
N ALA A 198 21.27 -6.27 -10.42
CA ALA A 198 22.19 -5.21 -10.80
C ALA A 198 23.38 -5.07 -9.85
N GLN A 199 23.17 -5.31 -8.56
CA GLN A 199 24.19 -5.24 -7.51
C GLN A 199 24.92 -6.58 -7.29
N GLY A 200 24.64 -7.60 -8.10
CA GLY A 200 25.31 -8.91 -8.04
C GLY A 200 24.89 -9.81 -6.86
N ARG A 201 23.84 -9.43 -6.10
CA ARG A 201 23.27 -10.26 -5.03
C ARG A 201 22.43 -11.42 -5.57
N GLN A 202 21.88 -11.26 -6.76
CA GLN A 202 21.19 -12.30 -7.52
C GLN A 202 21.86 -12.48 -8.88
N ALA A 203 22.16 -13.70 -9.28
CA ALA A 203 22.91 -13.99 -10.51
C ALA A 203 22.12 -13.69 -11.80
N VAL A 204 20.80 -13.91 -11.79
CA VAL A 204 19.92 -13.80 -12.96
C VAL A 204 18.55 -13.30 -12.53
N PHE A 205 18.01 -12.32 -13.26
CA PHE A 205 16.62 -11.91 -13.11
C PHE A 205 15.71 -12.81 -13.97
N GLU A 206 14.68 -13.40 -13.36
CA GLU A 206 13.71 -14.24 -14.06
C GLU A 206 12.45 -13.45 -14.40
N ILE A 207 12.18 -13.30 -15.70
CA ILE A 207 10.91 -12.77 -16.22
C ILE A 207 9.92 -13.93 -16.26
N THR A 208 9.00 -13.98 -15.30
CA THR A 208 8.06 -15.08 -15.14
C THR A 208 6.83 -14.90 -16.02
N GLY A 209 6.59 -15.87 -16.92
CA GLY A 209 5.51 -15.85 -17.89
C GLY A 209 5.80 -14.93 -19.09
N ASN A 210 5.64 -15.50 -20.30
CA ASN A 210 5.86 -14.80 -21.56
C ASN A 210 4.76 -15.08 -22.59
N GLU A 211 3.62 -15.64 -22.14
CA GLU A 211 2.47 -16.01 -22.98
C GLU A 211 1.16 -15.37 -22.46
N TRP A 212 1.27 -14.32 -21.63
CA TRP A 212 0.09 -13.58 -21.21
C TRP A 212 -0.49 -12.78 -22.39
N PRO A 213 -1.82 -12.54 -22.41
CA PRO A 213 -2.46 -11.77 -23.50
C PRO A 213 -2.18 -10.25 -23.39
N THR A 214 -0.97 -9.88 -23.04
CA THR A 214 -0.46 -8.51 -22.98
C THR A 214 0.34 -8.19 -24.26
N ARG A 215 0.73 -6.94 -24.45
CA ARG A 215 1.38 -6.47 -25.68
C ARG A 215 2.75 -7.11 -25.99
N ASP A 216 3.43 -7.65 -24.97
CA ASP A 216 4.74 -8.32 -25.11
C ASP A 216 4.76 -9.72 -24.47
N GLY A 217 3.62 -10.23 -24.04
CA GLY A 217 3.49 -11.54 -23.41
C GLY A 217 3.85 -11.58 -21.94
N THR A 218 4.44 -10.52 -21.37
CA THR A 218 4.81 -10.49 -19.94
C THR A 218 3.69 -9.88 -19.09
N GLY A 219 3.70 -10.11 -17.78
CA GLY A 219 2.66 -9.61 -16.89
C GLY A 219 2.62 -8.07 -16.88
N ILE A 220 1.41 -7.49 -16.76
CA ILE A 220 1.19 -6.04 -16.72
C ILE A 220 0.86 -5.57 -15.31
N ARG A 221 1.41 -4.45 -14.88
CA ARG A 221 1.20 -3.86 -13.55
C ARG A 221 1.14 -2.34 -13.64
N ASP A 222 0.63 -1.72 -12.58
CA ASP A 222 0.71 -0.27 -12.37
C ASP A 222 1.80 0.00 -11.32
N TYR A 223 2.93 0.56 -11.76
CA TYR A 223 4.04 0.89 -10.87
C TYR A 223 3.94 2.36 -10.46
N ILE A 224 3.55 2.57 -9.21
CA ILE A 224 3.38 3.91 -8.64
C ILE A 224 4.58 4.27 -7.75
N HIS A 225 5.08 5.49 -7.84
CA HIS A 225 6.11 5.95 -6.92
C HIS A 225 5.56 6.01 -5.49
N VAL A 226 6.31 5.48 -4.51
CA VAL A 226 5.86 5.43 -3.11
C VAL A 226 5.59 6.82 -2.53
N TRP A 227 6.28 7.85 -3.03
CA TRP A 227 6.05 9.23 -2.62
C TRP A 227 4.70 9.76 -3.11
N ASP A 228 4.33 9.49 -4.37
CA ASP A 228 2.99 9.83 -4.88
C ASP A 228 1.90 9.11 -4.09
N LEU A 229 2.13 7.83 -3.77
CA LEU A 229 1.23 7.06 -2.91
C LEU A 229 1.09 7.70 -1.52
N ALA A 230 2.18 8.14 -0.91
CA ALA A 230 2.17 8.82 0.39
C ALA A 230 1.40 10.16 0.31
N GLN A 231 1.59 10.94 -0.75
CA GLN A 231 0.85 12.18 -0.97
C GLN A 231 -0.65 11.96 -1.10
N ALA A 232 -1.09 10.86 -1.77
CA ALA A 232 -2.50 10.48 -1.82
C ALA A 232 -3.07 10.19 -0.42
N HIS A 233 -2.33 9.50 0.44
CA HIS A 233 -2.71 9.25 1.83
C HIS A 233 -2.82 10.57 2.63
N VAL A 234 -1.86 11.47 2.47
CA VAL A 234 -1.90 12.80 3.10
C VAL A 234 -3.18 13.54 2.70
N LYS A 235 -3.50 13.60 1.39
CA LYS A 235 -4.74 14.24 0.90
C LYS A 235 -5.99 13.57 1.46
N ALA A 236 -6.05 12.23 1.47
CA ALA A 236 -7.18 11.50 2.03
C ALA A 236 -7.41 11.80 3.52
N MET A 237 -6.33 12.03 4.29
CA MET A 237 -6.41 12.35 5.72
C MET A 237 -6.72 13.82 5.99
N VAL A 238 -5.99 14.73 5.33
CA VAL A 238 -6.11 16.18 5.60
C VAL A 238 -7.47 16.70 5.13
N ASP A 239 -7.90 16.27 3.95
CA ASP A 239 -9.16 16.67 3.33
C ASP A 239 -10.31 15.68 3.63
N PHE A 240 -10.19 14.86 4.66
CA PHE A 240 -11.08 13.71 4.92
C PHE A 240 -12.58 14.04 4.77
N GLY A 241 -13.05 15.14 5.38
CA GLY A 241 -14.43 15.57 5.26
C GLY A 241 -14.81 15.98 3.83
N GLN A 242 -13.95 16.72 3.17
CA GLN A 242 -14.15 17.21 1.81
C GLN A 242 -14.13 16.06 0.78
N VAL A 243 -13.35 15.01 1.02
CA VAL A 243 -13.37 13.79 0.19
C VAL A 243 -14.76 13.16 0.20
N PHE A 244 -15.39 13.05 1.37
CA PHE A 244 -16.77 12.56 1.48
C PHE A 244 -17.77 13.48 0.79
N GLU A 245 -17.63 14.81 0.92
CA GLU A 245 -18.50 15.77 0.24
C GLU A 245 -18.42 15.63 -1.28
N ARG A 246 -17.20 15.56 -1.86
CA ARG A 246 -16.97 15.36 -3.29
C ARG A 246 -17.52 14.01 -3.79
N ALA A 247 -17.46 12.98 -2.96
CA ALA A 247 -18.04 11.66 -3.25
C ALA A 247 -19.56 11.57 -3.04
N GLY A 248 -20.25 12.69 -2.75
CA GLY A 248 -21.71 12.72 -2.54
C GLY A 248 -22.16 12.23 -1.17
N SER A 249 -21.26 12.13 -0.19
CA SER A 249 -21.54 11.75 1.20
C SER A 249 -22.38 10.46 1.32
N PRO A 250 -21.88 9.31 0.89
CA PRO A 250 -22.65 8.07 0.89
C PRO A 250 -23.17 7.74 2.29
N ALA A 251 -24.41 7.24 2.37
CA ALA A 251 -25.11 7.00 3.64
C ALA A 251 -24.42 5.96 4.53
N ASP A 252 -23.70 5.01 3.93
CA ASP A 252 -22.94 3.99 4.66
C ASP A 252 -21.58 4.50 5.20
N GLY A 253 -21.20 5.74 4.89
CA GLY A 253 -19.98 6.35 5.40
C GLY A 253 -18.69 5.68 4.91
N TYR A 254 -18.73 4.96 3.78
CA TYR A 254 -17.60 4.20 3.25
C TYR A 254 -17.27 4.55 1.81
N LEU A 255 -15.99 4.74 1.51
CA LEU A 255 -15.48 5.04 0.17
C LEU A 255 -14.37 4.07 -0.22
N VAL A 256 -14.30 3.78 -1.52
CA VAL A 256 -13.18 3.06 -2.14
C VAL A 256 -12.57 3.93 -3.23
N ILE A 257 -11.23 4.02 -3.25
CA ILE A 257 -10.49 4.83 -4.22
C ILE A 257 -9.26 4.03 -4.69
N ASN A 258 -9.12 3.87 -6.00
CA ASN A 258 -7.92 3.31 -6.60
C ASN A 258 -6.78 4.34 -6.62
N LEU A 259 -5.57 3.91 -6.26
CA LEU A 259 -4.37 4.72 -6.37
C LEU A 259 -3.37 4.04 -7.32
N GLY A 260 -3.22 4.60 -8.50
CA GLY A 260 -2.28 4.17 -9.52
C GLY A 260 -1.94 5.31 -10.46
N THR A 261 -1.10 5.03 -11.44
CA THR A 261 -0.69 5.99 -12.47
C THR A 261 -1.73 6.11 -13.59
N GLY A 262 -2.61 5.10 -13.73
CA GLY A 262 -3.52 4.95 -14.86
C GLY A 262 -2.83 4.37 -16.11
N SER A 263 -1.61 3.88 -15.96
CA SER A 263 -0.81 3.31 -17.06
C SER A 263 -0.29 1.93 -16.69
N GLY A 264 -0.71 0.94 -17.47
CA GLY A 264 -0.19 -0.41 -17.32
C GLY A 264 1.20 -0.53 -17.96
N VAL A 265 2.18 -0.98 -17.17
CA VAL A 265 3.55 -1.25 -17.60
C VAL A 265 3.81 -2.74 -17.51
N THR A 266 4.32 -3.35 -18.58
CA THR A 266 4.68 -4.77 -18.57
C THR A 266 5.99 -5.01 -17.81
N VAL A 267 6.22 -6.26 -17.41
CA VAL A 267 7.49 -6.60 -16.72
C VAL A 267 8.69 -6.35 -17.64
N LEU A 268 8.57 -6.63 -18.93
CA LEU A 268 9.65 -6.38 -19.90
C LEU A 268 9.93 -4.89 -20.06
N GLU A 269 8.89 -4.06 -20.14
CA GLU A 269 9.04 -2.59 -20.18
C GLU A 269 9.68 -2.03 -18.90
N LEU A 270 9.32 -2.55 -17.72
CA LEU A 270 9.99 -2.18 -16.48
C LEU A 270 11.48 -2.54 -16.50
N VAL A 271 11.81 -3.73 -17.01
CA VAL A 271 13.23 -4.17 -17.17
C VAL A 271 13.98 -3.21 -18.10
N GLN A 272 13.39 -2.84 -19.24
CA GLN A 272 14.00 -1.91 -20.19
C GLN A 272 14.19 -0.51 -19.58
N ALA A 273 13.19 0.00 -18.84
CA ALA A 273 13.31 1.26 -18.10
C ALA A 273 14.41 1.17 -17.03
N PHE A 274 14.50 0.03 -16.32
CA PHE A 274 15.55 -0.20 -15.35
C PHE A 274 16.94 -0.18 -15.97
N GLU A 275 17.17 -0.90 -17.06
CA GLU A 275 18.46 -0.95 -17.76
C GLU A 275 18.86 0.45 -18.27
N LYS A 276 17.90 1.21 -18.77
CA LYS A 276 18.13 2.61 -19.20
C LYS A 276 18.60 3.51 -18.04
N VAL A 277 17.97 3.40 -16.87
CA VAL A 277 18.33 4.19 -15.67
C VAL A 277 19.65 3.70 -15.07
N TYR A 278 19.83 2.40 -14.99
CA TYR A 278 21.05 1.77 -14.46
C TYR A 278 22.27 1.97 -15.37
N GLY A 279 22.04 2.17 -16.67
CA GLY A 279 23.07 2.40 -17.68
C GLY A 279 23.75 1.13 -18.21
N GLN A 280 23.27 -0.05 -17.84
CA GLN A 280 23.79 -1.34 -18.28
C GLN A 280 22.67 -2.36 -18.41
N GLU A 281 22.85 -3.34 -19.30
CA GLU A 281 21.98 -4.52 -19.35
C GLU A 281 22.18 -5.39 -18.10
N ILE A 282 21.08 -5.98 -17.59
CA ILE A 282 21.14 -6.98 -16.53
C ILE A 282 21.07 -8.39 -17.08
N ASN A 283 21.65 -9.33 -16.36
CA ASN A 283 21.53 -10.75 -16.69
C ASN A 283 20.09 -11.21 -16.43
N LYS A 284 19.34 -11.53 -17.49
CA LYS A 284 17.91 -11.90 -17.43
C LYS A 284 17.59 -13.08 -18.29
N ARG A 285 16.56 -13.85 -17.91
CA ARG A 285 16.00 -14.94 -18.71
C ARG A 285 14.50 -15.04 -18.51
N PHE A 286 13.82 -15.62 -19.47
CA PHE A 286 12.41 -16.03 -19.30
C PHE A 286 12.32 -17.30 -18.46
N ALA A 287 11.27 -17.38 -17.64
CA ALA A 287 10.93 -18.53 -16.82
C ALA A 287 9.43 -18.81 -16.89
N PRO A 288 8.97 -20.03 -16.63
CA PRO A 288 7.53 -20.33 -16.55
C PRO A 288 6.82 -19.43 -15.52
N PRO A 289 5.50 -19.18 -15.68
CA PRO A 289 4.71 -18.46 -14.69
C PRO A 289 4.73 -19.23 -13.36
N ARG A 290 4.73 -18.49 -12.25
CA ARG A 290 4.66 -19.09 -10.90
C ARG A 290 3.23 -19.51 -10.60
N PRO A 291 3.02 -20.53 -9.74
CA PRO A 291 1.69 -20.86 -9.26
C PRO A 291 0.98 -19.63 -8.66
N GLY A 292 -0.22 -19.33 -9.16
CA GLY A 292 -1.00 -18.16 -8.73
C GLY A 292 -0.67 -16.85 -9.43
N ASP A 293 0.29 -16.81 -10.36
CA ASP A 293 0.50 -15.62 -11.20
C ASP A 293 -0.72 -15.37 -12.10
N VAL A 294 -0.99 -14.10 -12.37
CA VAL A 294 -2.03 -13.60 -13.27
C VAL A 294 -1.43 -12.60 -14.24
N ALA A 295 -2.09 -12.38 -15.38
CA ALA A 295 -1.68 -11.39 -16.37
C ALA A 295 -1.48 -10.02 -15.73
N GLY A 296 -2.39 -9.62 -14.83
CA GLY A 296 -2.29 -8.42 -14.02
C GLY A 296 -3.34 -7.37 -14.32
N SER A 297 -3.14 -6.17 -13.78
CA SER A 297 -4.04 -5.03 -13.96
C SER A 297 -3.34 -3.70 -13.64
N PHE A 298 -3.99 -2.60 -14.04
CA PHE A 298 -3.63 -1.24 -13.70
C PHE A 298 -4.90 -0.42 -13.37
N ALA A 299 -4.73 0.70 -12.66
CA ALA A 299 -5.85 1.49 -12.14
C ALA A 299 -6.53 2.33 -13.23
N SER A 300 -7.89 2.49 -13.17
CA SER A 300 -8.46 3.81 -13.41
C SER A 300 -8.23 4.65 -12.15
N ALA A 301 -7.66 5.83 -12.30
CA ALA A 301 -7.40 6.78 -11.21
C ALA A 301 -8.42 7.94 -11.20
N ASP A 302 -9.60 7.77 -11.79
CA ASP A 302 -10.58 8.85 -11.95
C ASP A 302 -11.13 9.32 -10.61
N ARG A 303 -11.49 8.42 -9.69
CA ARG A 303 -11.93 8.81 -8.34
C ARG A 303 -10.84 9.51 -7.54
N ALA A 304 -9.59 9.07 -7.65
CA ALA A 304 -8.48 9.75 -6.99
C ALA A 304 -8.33 11.19 -7.51
N ARG A 305 -8.50 11.40 -8.80
CA ARG A 305 -8.46 12.72 -9.43
C ARG A 305 -9.63 13.59 -8.99
N GLU A 306 -10.83 13.04 -8.98
CA GLU A 306 -12.05 13.75 -8.64
C GLU A 306 -12.19 14.01 -7.13
N TRP A 307 -11.99 12.98 -6.29
CA TRP A 307 -12.30 13.07 -4.87
C TRP A 307 -11.12 13.50 -4.01
N LEU A 308 -9.89 13.10 -4.36
CA LEU A 308 -8.67 13.51 -3.65
C LEU A 308 -8.00 14.73 -4.29
N HIS A 309 -8.42 15.17 -5.51
CA HIS A 309 -7.66 16.13 -6.32
C HIS A 309 -6.19 15.73 -6.45
N TRP A 310 -5.98 14.43 -6.71
CA TRP A 310 -4.66 13.82 -6.76
C TRP A 310 -4.49 13.00 -8.05
N LYS A 311 -3.28 13.01 -8.54
CA LYS A 311 -2.77 12.11 -9.59
C LYS A 311 -1.32 11.74 -9.28
N ALA A 312 -0.86 10.59 -9.74
CA ALA A 312 0.55 10.27 -9.73
C ALA A 312 1.30 11.20 -10.71
N GLU A 313 2.40 11.77 -10.27
CA GLU A 313 3.20 12.74 -11.04
C GLU A 313 4.62 12.25 -11.34
N LEU A 314 5.15 11.34 -10.52
CA LEU A 314 6.52 10.88 -10.62
C LEU A 314 6.64 9.72 -11.62
N PRO A 315 7.54 9.84 -12.62
CA PRO A 315 7.70 8.80 -13.63
C PRO A 315 8.39 7.56 -13.07
N ILE A 316 8.20 6.43 -13.74
CA ILE A 316 8.76 5.13 -13.35
C ILE A 316 10.29 5.16 -13.24
N GLU A 317 10.96 5.93 -14.11
CA GLU A 317 12.41 6.09 -14.11
C GLU A 317 12.92 6.71 -12.80
N LEU A 318 12.16 7.65 -12.22
CA LEU A 318 12.53 8.25 -10.93
C LEU A 318 12.37 7.21 -9.80
N GLY A 319 11.29 6.43 -9.82
CA GLY A 319 11.10 5.34 -8.86
C GLY A 319 12.21 4.28 -8.92
N ILE A 320 12.71 3.99 -10.13
CA ILE A 320 13.87 3.11 -10.33
C ILE A 320 15.14 3.77 -9.78
N ALA A 321 15.39 5.04 -10.11
CA ALA A 321 16.57 5.78 -9.65
C ALA A 321 16.61 5.87 -8.12
N ASP A 322 15.50 6.19 -7.49
CA ASP A 322 15.41 6.28 -6.03
C ASP A 322 15.58 4.91 -5.35
N ALA A 323 15.08 3.84 -5.95
CA ALA A 323 15.31 2.49 -5.45
C ALA A 323 16.78 2.03 -5.59
N LEU A 324 17.49 2.47 -6.62
CA LEU A 324 18.92 2.20 -6.81
C LEU A 324 19.81 3.02 -5.86
N LYS A 325 19.36 4.23 -5.53
CA LYS A 325 20.08 5.14 -4.62
C LYS A 325 19.91 4.73 -3.15
N TRP A 326 18.76 4.20 -2.77
CA TRP A 326 18.42 3.70 -1.44
C TRP A 326 19.23 2.44 -1.09
#